data_51e0ac1e5865b2ba15c1013be17c0735
#
_entry.id   51e0ac1e5865b2ba15c1013be17c0735
#
_cell.length_a   1.000
_cell.length_b   1.000
_cell.length_c   1.000
_cell.angle_alpha   90.00
_cell.angle_beta   90.00
_cell.angle_gamma   90.00
#
_symmetry.space_group_name_H-M   'P 1'
#
loop_
_entity.id
_entity.type
_entity.pdbx_description
1 polymer ?
#
loop_
_entity_poly.entity_id
_entity_poly.type
_entity_poly.pdbx_seq_one_letter_code
_entity_poly.pdbx_strand_id
1 'polypeptide(L)'
;MYKIVFMRHGESTWNLSNRFTGWTDVDLTEKGVAEAKADGKVLKESGFTFDLAYTSVLKRAIRTLWLSLDEMDMMYLPIKNDWRLNERHYGALQGLDKGETAAKYGDEQVLVWRRSYDTPPPALEEGDDRASFNDPRYAGLDKSQIPLTECLKDTVARVMTA
;
A
#
# COMPACT_ATOMS: atom_id res chain seq x y z
N MET A 1 20.03 15.56 -13.60
CA MET A 1 18.59 15.59 -13.33
C MET A 1 18.20 14.21 -12.81
N TYR A 2 17.54 14.13 -11.65
CA TYR A 2 17.04 12.87 -11.11
C TYR A 2 15.73 12.49 -11.82
N LYS A 3 15.55 11.20 -12.10
CA LYS A 3 14.29 10.65 -12.64
C LYS A 3 13.67 9.74 -11.60
N ILE A 4 12.39 9.89 -11.37
CA ILE A 4 11.62 9.04 -10.46
C ILE A 4 10.51 8.38 -11.28
N VAL A 5 10.36 7.07 -11.11
CA VAL A 5 9.24 6.30 -11.66
C VAL A 5 8.39 5.82 -10.48
N PHE A 6 7.12 6.19 -10.50
CA PHE A 6 6.13 5.68 -9.55
C PHE A 6 5.35 4.54 -10.19
N MET A 7 5.35 3.41 -9.52
CA MET A 7 4.62 2.22 -9.96
C MET A 7 3.62 1.81 -8.88
N ARG A 8 2.40 1.49 -9.29
CA ARG A 8 1.40 0.91 -8.40
C ARG A 8 1.56 -0.61 -8.37
N HIS A 9 1.29 -1.24 -7.21
CA HIS A 9 1.24 -2.69 -7.11
C HIS A 9 0.14 -3.28 -8.01
N GLY A 10 0.36 -4.50 -8.50
CA GLY A 10 -0.63 -5.28 -9.26
C GLY A 10 -1.90 -5.58 -8.44
N GLU A 11 -2.91 -6.11 -9.10
CA GLU A 11 -4.18 -6.46 -8.44
C GLU A 11 -3.94 -7.36 -7.23
N SER A 12 -4.47 -6.96 -6.07
CA SER A 12 -4.45 -7.77 -4.84
C SER A 12 -5.73 -8.58 -4.67
N THR A 13 -5.68 -9.59 -3.80
CA THR A 13 -6.85 -10.43 -3.49
C THR A 13 -8.04 -9.61 -2.97
N TRP A 14 -7.77 -8.51 -2.25
CA TRP A 14 -8.83 -7.63 -1.75
C TRP A 14 -9.24 -6.53 -2.75
N ASN A 15 -8.42 -6.22 -3.75
CA ASN A 15 -8.91 -5.47 -4.91
C ASN A 15 -9.96 -6.30 -5.67
N LEU A 16 -9.67 -7.58 -5.90
CA LEU A 16 -10.59 -8.51 -6.58
C LEU A 16 -11.91 -8.69 -5.80
N SER A 17 -11.85 -8.84 -4.47
CA SER A 17 -13.03 -8.98 -3.61
C SER A 17 -13.66 -7.67 -3.17
N ASN A 18 -13.26 -6.53 -3.76
CA ASN A 18 -13.80 -5.19 -3.48
C ASN A 18 -13.76 -4.76 -2.01
N ARG A 19 -12.69 -5.11 -1.28
CA ARG A 19 -12.54 -4.77 0.14
C ARG A 19 -11.59 -3.60 0.35
N PHE A 20 -11.79 -2.88 1.48
CA PHE A 20 -10.82 -1.91 1.96
C PHE A 20 -9.57 -2.62 2.46
N THR A 21 -8.40 -2.27 1.95
CA THR A 21 -7.15 -2.98 2.25
C THR A 21 -6.29 -2.25 3.29
N GLY A 22 -5.81 -1.07 2.97
CA GLY A 22 -4.93 -0.30 3.87
C GLY A 22 -3.67 -1.06 4.27
N TRP A 23 -3.46 -1.24 5.57
CA TRP A 23 -2.28 -1.93 6.11
C TRP A 23 -2.44 -3.44 6.25
N THR A 24 -3.60 -3.99 5.94
CA THR A 24 -3.75 -5.44 5.88
C THR A 24 -2.87 -6.01 4.77
N ASP A 25 -2.06 -7.02 5.12
CA ASP A 25 -1.00 -7.54 4.25
C ASP A 25 -1.51 -8.67 3.33
N VAL A 26 -2.39 -8.32 2.41
CA VAL A 26 -2.88 -9.24 1.38
C VAL A 26 -1.89 -9.36 0.22
N ASP A 27 -1.93 -10.51 -0.44
CA ASP A 27 -1.07 -10.82 -1.57
C ASP A 27 -1.68 -10.39 -2.92
N LEU A 28 -0.88 -10.47 -3.98
CA LEU A 28 -1.31 -10.32 -5.37
C LEU A 28 -2.17 -11.51 -5.79
N THR A 29 -3.09 -11.26 -6.72
CA THR A 29 -3.75 -12.30 -7.51
C THR A 29 -2.80 -12.78 -8.61
N GLU A 30 -3.15 -13.87 -9.31
CA GLU A 30 -2.43 -14.30 -10.51
C GLU A 30 -2.38 -13.21 -11.58
N LYS A 31 -3.48 -12.45 -11.72
CA LYS A 31 -3.52 -11.28 -12.59
C LYS A 31 -2.56 -10.19 -12.12
N GLY A 32 -2.52 -9.88 -10.82
CA GLY A 32 -1.59 -8.90 -10.25
C GLY A 32 -0.12 -9.29 -10.45
N VAL A 33 0.20 -10.57 -10.39
CA VAL A 33 1.53 -11.10 -10.74
C VAL A 33 1.84 -10.86 -12.22
N ALA A 34 0.88 -11.14 -13.12
CA ALA A 34 1.06 -10.90 -14.56
C ALA A 34 1.21 -9.40 -14.87
N GLU A 35 0.45 -8.53 -14.20
CA GLU A 35 0.56 -7.06 -14.31
C GLU A 35 1.95 -6.59 -13.91
N ALA A 36 2.47 -7.02 -12.75
CA ALA A 36 3.81 -6.65 -12.28
C ALA A 36 4.92 -7.05 -13.25
N LYS A 37 4.81 -8.24 -13.86
CA LYS A 37 5.74 -8.68 -14.90
C LYS A 37 5.62 -7.84 -16.16
N ALA A 38 4.40 -7.54 -16.61
CA ALA A 38 4.16 -6.70 -17.77
C ALA A 38 4.73 -5.30 -17.61
N ASP A 39 4.59 -4.69 -16.40
CA ASP A 39 5.16 -3.40 -16.07
C ASP A 39 6.69 -3.42 -16.16
N GLY A 40 7.34 -4.46 -15.64
CA GLY A 40 8.78 -4.65 -15.77
C GLY A 40 9.24 -4.74 -17.21
N LYS A 41 8.51 -5.45 -18.06
CA LYS A 41 8.79 -5.52 -19.51
C LYS A 41 8.69 -4.17 -20.19
N VAL A 42 7.61 -3.43 -19.92
CA VAL A 42 7.41 -2.08 -20.47
C VAL A 42 8.54 -1.14 -20.07
N LEU A 43 8.96 -1.16 -18.80
CA LEU A 43 10.08 -0.35 -18.33
C LEU A 43 11.39 -0.71 -19.04
N LYS A 44 11.68 -2.01 -19.18
CA LYS A 44 12.87 -2.51 -19.90
C LYS A 44 12.87 -2.09 -21.36
N GLU A 45 11.78 -2.33 -22.08
CA GLU A 45 11.62 -1.99 -23.51
C GLU A 45 11.68 -0.49 -23.76
N SER A 46 11.24 0.31 -22.78
CA SER A 46 11.34 1.78 -22.80
C SER A 46 12.74 2.31 -22.47
N GLY A 47 13.70 1.42 -22.19
CA GLY A 47 15.08 1.78 -21.91
C GLY A 47 15.33 2.39 -20.53
N PHE A 48 14.41 2.18 -19.58
CA PHE A 48 14.63 2.63 -18.20
C PHE A 48 15.70 1.80 -17.52
N THR A 49 16.59 2.49 -16.81
CA THR A 49 17.55 1.93 -15.86
C THR A 49 17.44 2.67 -14.55
N PHE A 50 17.72 1.99 -13.44
CA PHE A 50 17.59 2.54 -12.10
C PHE A 50 18.85 2.32 -11.29
N ASP A 51 19.08 3.18 -10.30
CA ASP A 51 20.21 3.10 -9.36
C ASP A 51 19.75 2.58 -7.99
N LEU A 52 18.46 2.74 -7.67
CA LEU A 52 17.88 2.46 -6.38
C LEU A 52 16.38 2.21 -6.53
N ALA A 53 15.85 1.28 -5.74
CA ALA A 53 14.42 1.04 -5.64
C ALA A 53 13.93 1.22 -4.21
N TYR A 54 12.73 1.78 -4.09
CA TYR A 54 12.01 1.89 -2.82
C TYR A 54 10.70 1.11 -2.89
N THR A 55 10.31 0.51 -1.79
CA THR A 55 9.00 -0.12 -1.65
C THR A 55 8.50 0.00 -0.21
N SER A 56 7.21 -0.23 0.00
CA SER A 56 6.66 -0.35 1.34
C SER A 56 7.05 -1.67 2.00
N VAL A 57 6.52 -1.93 3.19
CA VAL A 57 6.66 -3.23 3.87
C VAL A 57 5.47 -4.16 3.63
N LEU A 58 4.56 -3.79 2.73
CA LEU A 58 3.40 -4.59 2.38
C LEU A 58 3.75 -5.58 1.25
N LYS A 59 3.38 -6.85 1.45
CA LYS A 59 3.71 -7.97 0.56
C LYS A 59 3.39 -7.70 -0.91
N ARG A 60 2.20 -7.17 -1.21
CA ARG A 60 1.79 -6.86 -2.58
C ARG A 60 2.71 -5.86 -3.28
N ALA A 61 3.21 -4.86 -2.56
CA ALA A 61 4.13 -3.87 -3.10
C ALA A 61 5.54 -4.45 -3.30
N ILE A 62 6.05 -5.18 -2.30
CA ILE A 62 7.35 -5.85 -2.36
C ILE A 62 7.39 -6.85 -3.52
N ARG A 63 6.37 -7.69 -3.65
CA ARG A 63 6.29 -8.70 -4.70
C ARG A 63 6.17 -8.07 -6.08
N THR A 64 5.40 -6.99 -6.23
CA THR A 64 5.33 -6.24 -7.48
C THR A 64 6.71 -5.73 -7.89
N LEU A 65 7.45 -5.12 -6.97
CA LEU A 65 8.81 -4.65 -7.25
C LEU A 65 9.74 -5.80 -7.66
N TRP A 66 9.74 -6.91 -6.92
CA TRP A 66 10.58 -8.06 -7.25
C TRP A 66 10.30 -8.64 -8.63
N LEU A 67 9.02 -8.80 -8.99
CA LEU A 67 8.62 -9.31 -10.30
C LEU A 67 9.01 -8.36 -11.42
N SER A 68 8.89 -7.06 -11.20
CA SER A 68 9.27 -6.06 -12.19
C SER A 68 10.79 -5.99 -12.39
N LEU A 69 11.57 -6.06 -11.31
CA LEU A 69 13.04 -6.09 -11.41
C LEU A 69 13.56 -7.37 -12.03
N ASP A 70 12.89 -8.52 -11.79
CA ASP A 70 13.20 -9.79 -12.43
C ASP A 70 13.06 -9.69 -13.95
N GLU A 71 11.96 -9.16 -14.44
CA GLU A 71 11.73 -8.93 -15.89
C GLU A 71 12.72 -7.94 -16.51
N MET A 72 13.17 -6.97 -15.73
CA MET A 72 14.19 -5.99 -16.15
C MET A 72 15.62 -6.53 -16.09
N ASP A 73 15.83 -7.69 -15.47
CA ASP A 73 17.16 -8.24 -15.17
C ASP A 73 18.01 -7.30 -14.29
N MET A 74 17.34 -6.64 -13.33
CA MET A 74 17.91 -5.63 -12.44
C MET A 74 17.78 -6.00 -10.96
N MET A 75 17.78 -7.31 -10.61
CA MET A 75 17.66 -7.81 -9.24
C MET A 75 18.82 -7.39 -8.33
N TYR A 76 19.91 -6.92 -8.92
CA TYR A 76 21.10 -6.44 -8.20
C TYR A 76 20.91 -5.07 -7.55
N LEU A 77 19.84 -4.36 -7.85
CA LEU A 77 19.63 -3.01 -7.31
C LEU A 77 19.50 -3.02 -5.80
N PRO A 78 20.05 -2.03 -5.11
CA PRO A 78 19.73 -1.78 -3.73
C PRO A 78 18.22 -1.51 -3.59
N ILE A 79 17.56 -2.22 -2.65
CA ILE A 79 16.14 -2.04 -2.35
C ILE A 79 16.02 -1.52 -0.92
N LYS A 80 15.24 -0.45 -0.74
CA LYS A 80 14.87 0.07 0.57
C LYS A 80 13.39 -0.18 0.83
N ASN A 81 13.09 -0.98 1.85
CA ASN A 81 11.75 -1.17 2.36
C ASN A 81 11.51 -0.12 3.46
N ASP A 82 10.46 0.66 3.31
CA ASP A 82 10.10 1.68 4.27
C ASP A 82 8.60 1.65 4.57
N TRP A 83 8.24 1.47 5.85
CA TRP A 83 6.85 1.45 6.28
C TRP A 83 6.12 2.76 5.97
N ARG A 84 6.84 3.88 5.90
CA ARG A 84 6.29 5.19 5.55
C ARG A 84 5.77 5.25 4.12
N LEU A 85 6.10 4.27 3.29
CA LEU A 85 5.56 4.10 1.94
C LEU A 85 4.34 3.16 1.88
N ASN A 86 3.85 2.68 3.02
CA ASN A 86 2.62 1.90 3.07
C ASN A 86 1.43 2.70 2.50
N GLU A 87 0.46 1.98 1.94
CA GLU A 87 -0.84 2.54 1.61
C GLU A 87 -1.45 3.24 2.84
N ARG A 88 -2.32 4.22 2.62
CA ARG A 88 -3.08 4.86 3.68
C ARG A 88 -3.80 3.84 4.56
N HIS A 89 -3.78 4.04 5.86
CA HIS A 89 -4.46 3.18 6.81
C HIS A 89 -5.96 3.48 6.81
N TYR A 90 -6.78 2.48 6.45
CA TYR A 90 -8.23 2.64 6.38
C TYR A 90 -8.96 2.41 7.71
N GLY A 91 -8.23 2.30 8.82
CA GLY A 91 -8.83 2.14 10.15
C GLY A 91 -9.75 0.94 10.25
N ALA A 92 -10.89 1.13 10.90
CA ALA A 92 -11.89 0.09 11.10
C ALA A 92 -12.60 -0.37 9.80
N LEU A 93 -12.41 0.34 8.68
CA LEU A 93 -12.93 -0.10 7.38
C LEU A 93 -12.13 -1.27 6.80
N GLN A 94 -10.91 -1.51 7.23
CA GLN A 94 -10.08 -2.61 6.72
C GLN A 94 -10.81 -3.95 6.79
N GLY A 95 -10.87 -4.66 5.66
CA GLY A 95 -11.56 -5.95 5.51
C GLY A 95 -13.04 -5.85 5.16
N LEU A 96 -13.66 -4.69 5.30
CA LEU A 96 -15.07 -4.52 4.94
C LEU A 96 -15.23 -4.45 3.41
N ASP A 97 -16.33 -5.00 2.90
CA ASP A 97 -16.73 -4.82 1.51
C ASP A 97 -17.16 -3.38 1.27
N LYS A 98 -16.70 -2.80 0.15
CA LYS A 98 -16.96 -1.38 -0.15
C LYS A 98 -18.42 -1.12 -0.49
N GLY A 99 -19.07 -2.07 -1.18
CA GLY A 99 -20.49 -1.94 -1.55
C GLY A 99 -21.41 -2.06 -0.32
N GLU A 100 -21.15 -3.05 0.54
CA GLU A 100 -21.91 -3.22 1.80
C GLU A 100 -21.70 -2.01 2.73
N THR A 101 -20.48 -1.47 2.79
CA THR A 101 -20.16 -0.28 3.58
C THR A 101 -20.92 0.95 3.04
N ALA A 102 -20.97 1.12 1.72
CA ALA A 102 -21.73 2.19 1.10
C ALA A 102 -23.24 2.05 1.32
N ALA A 103 -23.76 0.82 1.25
CA ALA A 103 -25.18 0.54 1.56
C ALA A 103 -25.52 0.88 3.03
N LYS A 104 -24.60 0.66 3.97
CA LYS A 104 -24.79 0.92 5.40
C LYS A 104 -24.66 2.39 5.79
N TYR A 105 -23.65 3.08 5.26
CA TYR A 105 -23.27 4.44 5.69
C TYR A 105 -23.61 5.52 4.67
N GLY A 106 -24.02 5.14 3.46
CA GLY A 106 -24.22 6.05 2.32
C GLY A 106 -22.96 6.29 1.50
N ASP A 107 -23.13 6.49 0.19
CA ASP A 107 -22.03 6.72 -0.75
C ASP A 107 -21.23 7.97 -0.41
N GLU A 108 -21.92 9.07 -0.01
CA GLU A 108 -21.27 10.33 0.35
C GLU A 108 -20.31 10.17 1.53
N GLN A 109 -20.75 9.48 2.60
CA GLN A 109 -19.90 9.24 3.77
C GLN A 109 -18.69 8.37 3.43
N VAL A 110 -18.91 7.31 2.64
CA VAL A 110 -17.81 6.44 2.19
C VAL A 110 -16.85 7.21 1.28
N LEU A 111 -17.35 8.09 0.43
CA LEU A 111 -16.51 8.95 -0.41
C LEU A 111 -15.66 9.90 0.44
N VAL A 112 -16.20 10.49 1.51
CA VAL A 112 -15.46 11.33 2.46
C VAL A 112 -14.32 10.50 3.07
N TRP A 113 -14.59 9.31 3.62
CA TRP A 113 -13.55 8.45 4.21
C TRP A 113 -12.47 8.01 3.21
N ARG A 114 -12.82 7.90 1.93
CA ARG A 114 -11.90 7.47 0.86
C ARG A 114 -11.08 8.61 0.27
N ARG A 115 -11.58 9.83 0.28
CA ARG A 115 -11.03 10.94 -0.52
C ARG A 115 -10.73 12.21 0.25
N SER A 116 -11.28 12.39 1.46
CA SER A 116 -11.02 13.60 2.23
C SER A 116 -9.54 13.76 2.54
N TYR A 117 -9.09 15.01 2.50
CA TYR A 117 -7.73 15.35 2.88
C TYR A 117 -7.51 15.26 4.39
N ASP A 118 -8.49 15.64 5.19
CA ASP A 118 -8.38 15.84 6.64
C ASP A 118 -9.35 15.01 7.49
N THR A 119 -10.27 14.27 6.87
CA THR A 119 -11.24 13.43 7.58
C THR A 119 -10.88 11.95 7.44
N PRO A 120 -10.35 11.29 8.49
CA PRO A 120 -10.00 9.89 8.45
C PRO A 120 -11.24 8.98 8.53
N PRO A 121 -11.12 7.71 8.10
CA PRO A 121 -12.07 6.66 8.46
C PRO A 121 -12.13 6.46 9.99
N PRO A 122 -13.16 5.76 10.50
CA PRO A 122 -13.20 5.36 11.90
C PRO A 122 -11.91 4.61 12.30
N ALA A 123 -11.33 4.99 13.44
CA ALA A 123 -10.11 4.36 13.93
C ALA A 123 -10.35 2.92 14.40
N LEU A 124 -9.34 2.06 14.29
CA LEU A 124 -9.29 0.81 15.04
C LEU A 124 -9.15 1.10 16.54
N GLU A 125 -9.70 0.23 17.36
CA GLU A 125 -9.37 0.19 18.79
C GLU A 125 -7.97 -0.39 19.01
N GLU A 126 -7.27 0.01 20.06
CA GLU A 126 -5.91 -0.50 20.35
C GLU A 126 -5.86 -2.02 20.56
N GLY A 127 -6.94 -2.63 21.03
CA GLY A 127 -7.06 -4.08 21.22
C GLY A 127 -7.57 -4.85 20.01
N ASP A 128 -7.80 -4.18 18.88
CA ASP A 128 -8.26 -4.85 17.65
C ASP A 128 -7.12 -5.67 17.06
N ASP A 129 -7.41 -6.92 16.68
CA ASP A 129 -6.43 -7.83 16.09
C ASP A 129 -5.82 -7.31 14.77
N ARG A 130 -6.51 -6.37 14.11
CA ARG A 130 -6.03 -5.72 12.88
C ARG A 130 -5.06 -4.56 13.16
N ALA A 131 -4.92 -4.14 14.42
CA ALA A 131 -3.93 -3.13 14.80
C ALA A 131 -2.51 -3.72 14.71
N SER A 132 -1.59 -2.94 14.13
CA SER A 132 -0.24 -3.43 13.78
C SER A 132 0.76 -3.38 14.94
N PHE A 133 0.34 -3.20 16.18
CA PHE A 133 1.23 -3.04 17.33
C PHE A 133 2.14 -4.26 17.62
N ASN A 134 1.68 -5.45 17.30
CA ASN A 134 2.40 -6.70 17.52
C ASN A 134 3.01 -7.27 16.23
N ASP A 135 2.93 -6.53 15.14
CA ASP A 135 3.46 -6.98 13.85
C ASP A 135 4.99 -6.75 13.81
N PRO A 136 5.80 -7.80 13.57
CA PRO A 136 7.26 -7.70 13.56
C PRO A 136 7.82 -6.71 12.54
N ARG A 137 7.06 -6.37 11.48
CA ARG A 137 7.45 -5.37 10.49
C ARG A 137 7.59 -3.97 11.09
N TYR A 138 6.92 -3.71 12.21
CA TYR A 138 6.87 -2.42 12.89
C TYR A 138 7.51 -2.46 14.28
N ALA A 139 8.21 -3.53 14.65
CA ALA A 139 8.78 -3.73 15.98
C ALA A 139 9.79 -2.66 16.41
N GLY A 140 10.37 -1.94 15.44
CA GLY A 140 11.31 -0.83 15.72
C GLY A 140 10.64 0.54 15.90
N LEU A 141 9.31 0.60 15.86
CA LEU A 141 8.56 1.85 15.98
C LEU A 141 7.97 2.03 17.37
N ASP A 142 7.91 3.28 17.82
CA ASP A 142 7.10 3.63 18.99
C ASP A 142 5.61 3.42 18.65
N LYS A 143 4.83 3.02 19.65
CA LYS A 143 3.40 2.81 19.50
C LYS A 143 2.66 4.01 18.90
N SER A 144 3.10 5.23 19.22
CA SER A 144 2.56 6.48 18.68
C SER A 144 2.80 6.70 17.19
N GLN A 145 3.74 5.97 16.59
CA GLN A 145 4.05 6.03 15.15
C GLN A 145 3.20 5.07 14.33
N ILE A 146 2.54 4.10 14.98
CA ILE A 146 1.70 3.10 14.32
C ILE A 146 0.27 3.64 14.26
N PRO A 147 -0.25 3.97 13.06
CA PRO A 147 -1.58 4.55 12.95
C PRO A 147 -2.68 3.54 13.23
N LEU A 148 -3.78 4.00 13.80
CA LEU A 148 -5.04 3.27 13.91
C LEU A 148 -6.04 3.69 12.83
N THR A 149 -5.78 4.82 12.16
CA THR A 149 -6.47 5.33 10.98
C THR A 149 -5.65 6.47 10.38
N GLU A 150 -5.85 6.79 9.13
CA GLU A 150 -5.21 7.93 8.48
C GLU A 150 -6.16 8.63 7.51
N CYS A 151 -6.16 9.96 7.51
CA CYS A 151 -6.60 10.75 6.37
C CYS A 151 -5.43 10.96 5.38
N LEU A 152 -5.69 11.62 4.25
CA LEU A 152 -4.63 11.87 3.26
C LEU A 152 -3.52 12.76 3.82
N LYS A 153 -3.86 13.75 4.65
CA LYS A 153 -2.89 14.63 5.30
C LYS A 153 -1.88 13.85 6.16
N ASP A 154 -2.34 12.87 6.93
CA ASP A 154 -1.48 12.04 7.78
C ASP A 154 -0.54 11.19 6.93
N THR A 155 -1.08 10.59 5.86
CA THR A 155 -0.30 9.80 4.90
C THR A 155 0.79 10.64 4.24
N VAL A 156 0.46 11.85 3.77
CA VAL A 156 1.43 12.78 3.16
C VAL A 156 2.52 13.14 4.16
N ALA A 157 2.15 13.46 5.41
CA ALA A 157 3.12 13.84 6.44
C ALA A 157 4.18 12.74 6.67
N ARG A 158 3.78 11.45 6.76
CA ARG A 158 4.75 10.36 6.95
C ARG A 158 5.55 10.02 5.68
N VAL A 159 4.92 10.08 4.50
CA VAL A 159 5.60 9.79 3.23
C VAL A 159 6.70 10.80 2.94
N MET A 160 6.48 12.07 3.26
CA MET A 160 7.48 13.14 3.06
C MET A 160 8.72 13.00 3.94
N THR A 161 8.74 12.07 4.89
CA THR A 161 9.89 11.76 5.75
C THR A 161 10.59 10.45 5.39
N ALA A 162 10.13 9.75 4.34
CA ALA A 162 10.67 8.46 3.89
C ALA A 162 12.07 8.56 3.28
#